data_8479e903ce9ba2de4eb9c6fc2bf83e3c
#
_entry.id   8479e903ce9ba2de4eb9c6fc2bf83e3c
#
_cell.length_a   1.000
_cell.length_b   1.000
_cell.length_c   1.000
_cell.angle_alpha   90.00
_cell.angle_beta   90.00
_cell.angle_gamma   90.00
#
_symmetry.space_group_name_H-M   'P 1'
#
loop_
_entity.id
_entity.type
_entity.pdbx_description
1 polymer ?
#
loop_
_entity_poly.entity_id
_entity_poly.type
_entity_poly.pdbx_seq_one_letter_code
_entity_poly.pdbx_strand_id
1 'polypeptide(L)'
;MSSDDGRASFFHCHSAGEEPDSLLDPERQVSAPWGEPEHGPCDKCGGRGVALHECRSCLQAGSSPDCPACQGRVRFNETCPACLGDGVIDHTQRRGVAVFPAREGLYRYLAERDAEVHGNVVVELEGRLSDERDLDADAGALLVHPERIVGIEPLDAELVAAIRAGL
;
A
#
# COMPACT_ATOMS: atom_id res chain seq x y z
N MET A 1 -0.81 -22.69 27.61
CA MET A 1 -0.14 -22.96 26.33
C MET A 1 -0.50 -21.78 25.44
N SER A 2 0.35 -20.74 25.42
CA SER A 2 0.16 -19.59 24.52
C SER A 2 0.54 -20.05 23.13
N SER A 3 -0.42 -20.09 22.24
CA SER A 3 -0.18 -20.21 20.81
C SER A 3 0.49 -18.90 20.39
N ASP A 4 1.80 -18.93 20.27
CA ASP A 4 2.56 -17.91 19.57
C ASP A 4 2.19 -18.07 18.10
N ASP A 5 1.28 -17.25 17.64
CA ASP A 5 0.62 -17.34 16.32
C ASP A 5 1.56 -16.75 15.26
N GLY A 6 2.83 -17.11 15.27
CA GLY A 6 3.83 -16.92 14.20
C GLY A 6 3.71 -15.65 13.35
N ARG A 7 3.06 -14.61 13.85
CA ARG A 7 2.91 -13.33 13.20
C ARG A 7 4.20 -12.56 13.32
N ALA A 8 4.73 -12.14 12.19
CA ALA A 8 5.93 -11.31 12.18
C ALA A 8 5.56 -9.88 12.57
N SER A 9 6.39 -9.27 13.42
CA SER A 9 6.36 -7.84 13.69
C SER A 9 7.18 -7.09 12.65
N PHE A 10 6.71 -5.89 12.30
CA PHE A 10 7.32 -5.00 11.34
C PHE A 10 7.39 -3.59 11.90
N PHE A 11 8.30 -2.78 11.41
CA PHE A 11 8.53 -1.41 11.87
C PHE A 11 8.28 -0.40 10.76
N HIS A 12 7.50 0.62 11.07
CA HIS A 12 7.14 1.71 10.16
C HIS A 12 7.48 3.05 10.78
N CYS A 13 8.03 3.98 9.98
CA CYS A 13 8.18 5.37 10.37
C CYS A 13 6.91 6.13 10.02
N HIS A 14 6.20 6.63 11.03
CA HIS A 14 4.95 7.35 10.87
C HIS A 14 5.15 8.83 11.17
N SER A 15 4.54 9.69 10.34
CA SER A 15 4.71 11.13 10.44
C SER A 15 4.07 11.72 11.70
N ALA A 16 4.75 12.70 12.28
CA ALA A 16 4.16 13.49 13.36
C ALA A 16 2.88 14.20 12.88
N GLY A 17 1.83 14.08 13.64
CA GLY A 17 0.54 14.75 13.35
C GLY A 17 -0.46 13.89 12.59
N GLU A 18 -0.11 12.70 12.16
CA GLU A 18 -1.06 11.70 11.68
C GLU A 18 -1.37 10.68 12.78
N GLU A 19 -2.61 10.21 12.82
CA GLU A 19 -3.01 9.18 13.79
C GLU A 19 -2.50 7.82 13.30
N PRO A 20 -1.70 7.07 14.10
CA PRO A 20 -1.19 5.76 13.72
C PRO A 20 -2.28 4.74 13.37
N ASP A 21 -3.47 4.86 13.95
CA ASP A 21 -4.63 4.02 13.64
C ASP A 21 -5.05 4.08 12.16
N SER A 22 -4.67 5.15 11.45
CA SER A 22 -4.89 5.28 10.01
C SER A 22 -4.18 4.19 9.19
N LEU A 23 -3.12 3.59 9.74
CA LEU A 23 -2.40 2.47 9.11
C LEU A 23 -3.23 1.19 9.03
N LEU A 24 -4.27 1.07 9.88
CA LEU A 24 -5.18 -0.07 9.88
C LEU A 24 -6.34 0.09 8.88
N ASP A 25 -6.51 1.27 8.31
CA ASP A 25 -7.54 1.53 7.31
C ASP A 25 -7.10 1.00 5.92
N PRO A 26 -7.74 -0.05 5.37
CA PRO A 26 -7.36 -0.64 4.10
C PRO A 26 -7.38 0.35 2.91
N GLU A 27 -8.21 1.40 2.98
CA GLU A 27 -8.31 2.41 1.93
C GLU A 27 -7.11 3.37 1.93
N ARG A 28 -6.43 3.50 3.08
CA ARG A 28 -5.24 4.33 3.28
C ARG A 28 -3.92 3.57 3.16
N GLN A 29 -3.97 2.23 3.01
CA GLN A 29 -2.79 1.40 2.86
C GLN A 29 -2.23 1.52 1.44
N VAL A 30 -1.69 2.69 1.14
CA VAL A 30 -1.02 2.99 -0.12
C VAL A 30 0.37 3.52 0.19
N SER A 31 1.39 2.81 -0.27
CA SER A 31 2.76 3.27 -0.23
C SER A 31 3.09 4.02 -1.53
N ALA A 32 3.63 5.22 -1.40
CA ALA A 32 4.20 5.97 -2.50
C ALA A 32 5.71 6.12 -2.27
N PRO A 33 6.53 6.08 -3.33
CA PRO A 33 7.96 6.27 -3.20
C PRO A 33 8.27 7.70 -2.79
N TRP A 34 9.46 7.89 -2.26
CA TRP A 34 10.05 9.20 -2.08
C TRP A 34 10.44 9.73 -3.47
N GLY A 35 9.63 10.62 -4.03
CA GLY A 35 9.87 11.17 -5.35
C GLY A 35 8.58 11.67 -6.01
N GLU A 36 8.71 12.15 -7.23
CA GLU A 36 7.54 12.58 -8.00
C GLU A 36 6.76 11.36 -8.50
N PRO A 37 5.40 11.41 -8.42
CA PRO A 37 4.55 10.36 -8.94
C PRO A 37 4.78 10.16 -10.45
N GLU A 38 4.87 8.91 -10.89
CA GLU A 38 4.99 8.56 -12.30
C GLU A 38 3.61 8.23 -12.88
N HIS A 39 2.91 9.24 -13.34
CA HIS A 39 1.58 9.09 -13.93
C HIS A 39 1.66 8.51 -15.35
N GLY A 40 0.86 7.49 -15.58
CA GLY A 40 0.77 6.85 -16.87
C GLY A 40 -0.60 6.21 -17.13
N PRO A 41 -0.84 5.71 -18.33
CA PRO A 41 -2.11 5.07 -18.66
C PRO A 41 -2.36 3.86 -17.74
N CYS A 42 -3.58 3.76 -17.23
CA CYS A 42 -3.99 2.64 -16.41
C CYS A 42 -3.91 1.32 -17.21
N ASP A 43 -3.09 0.39 -16.76
CA ASP A 43 -2.87 -0.90 -17.43
C ASP A 43 -4.16 -1.73 -17.53
N LYS A 44 -5.04 -1.62 -16.53
CA LYS A 44 -6.29 -2.38 -16.48
C LYS A 44 -7.28 -2.01 -17.54
N CYS A 45 -7.34 -0.73 -17.95
CA CYS A 45 -8.25 -0.24 -18.99
C CYS A 45 -7.52 0.32 -20.21
N GLY A 46 -6.20 0.30 -20.24
CA GLY A 46 -5.38 0.86 -21.31
C GLY A 46 -5.62 2.37 -21.50
N GLY A 47 -5.74 3.11 -20.41
CA GLY A 47 -5.95 4.56 -20.41
C GLY A 47 -7.37 5.02 -20.73
N ARG A 48 -8.34 4.11 -20.92
CA ARG A 48 -9.71 4.46 -21.36
C ARG A 48 -10.64 4.94 -20.23
N GLY A 49 -10.27 4.79 -18.98
CA GLY A 49 -11.12 5.09 -17.82
C GLY A 49 -12.27 4.11 -17.61
N VAL A 50 -12.53 3.23 -18.58
CA VAL A 50 -13.61 2.23 -18.55
C VAL A 50 -13.07 0.84 -18.82
N ALA A 51 -13.62 -0.15 -18.13
CA ALA A 51 -13.34 -1.57 -18.33
C ALA A 51 -14.56 -2.23 -18.99
N LEU A 52 -14.30 -3.13 -19.92
CA LEU A 52 -15.34 -3.94 -20.53
C LEU A 52 -15.68 -5.11 -19.60
N HIS A 53 -16.91 -5.16 -19.15
CA HIS A 53 -17.45 -6.25 -18.36
C HIS A 53 -18.32 -7.19 -19.19
N GLU A 54 -18.25 -8.48 -18.89
CA GLU A 54 -19.11 -9.51 -19.47
C GLU A 54 -19.99 -10.10 -18.37
N CYS A 55 -21.31 -10.04 -18.58
CA CYS A 55 -22.25 -10.64 -17.65
C CYS A 55 -22.25 -12.17 -17.77
N ARG A 56 -21.63 -12.84 -16.81
CA ARG A 56 -21.52 -14.31 -16.80
C ARG A 56 -22.87 -15.01 -16.90
N SER A 57 -23.88 -14.50 -16.19
CA SER A 57 -25.23 -15.09 -16.21
C SER A 57 -25.85 -15.01 -17.59
N CYS A 58 -25.71 -13.87 -18.27
CA CYS A 58 -26.25 -13.71 -19.62
C CYS A 58 -25.42 -14.40 -20.71
N LEU A 59 -24.12 -14.60 -20.48
CA LEU A 59 -23.29 -15.41 -21.37
C LEU A 59 -23.68 -16.88 -21.36
N GLN A 60 -24.10 -17.41 -20.21
CA GLN A 60 -24.47 -18.80 -20.04
C GLN A 60 -25.94 -19.10 -20.37
N ALA A 61 -26.84 -18.19 -19.98
CA ALA A 61 -28.29 -18.40 -20.06
C ALA A 61 -28.98 -17.67 -21.22
N GLY A 62 -28.20 -16.86 -22.00
CA GLY A 62 -28.74 -15.95 -22.98
C GLY A 62 -29.08 -14.57 -22.41
N SER A 63 -29.15 -13.57 -23.30
CA SER A 63 -29.48 -12.19 -22.92
C SER A 63 -30.89 -12.09 -22.35
N SER A 64 -31.04 -11.50 -21.17
CA SER A 64 -32.33 -11.22 -20.55
C SER A 64 -32.45 -9.77 -20.18
N PRO A 65 -33.47 -9.04 -20.64
CA PRO A 65 -33.70 -7.63 -20.30
C PRO A 65 -33.92 -7.43 -18.79
N ASP A 66 -34.37 -8.47 -18.09
CA ASP A 66 -34.63 -8.44 -16.65
C ASP A 66 -33.38 -8.81 -15.81
N CYS A 67 -32.21 -9.00 -16.43
CA CYS A 67 -30.99 -9.29 -15.70
C CYS A 67 -30.59 -8.10 -14.82
N PRO A 68 -30.55 -8.23 -13.49
CA PRO A 68 -30.26 -7.10 -12.59
C PRO A 68 -28.84 -6.57 -12.74
N ALA A 69 -27.91 -7.42 -13.23
CA ALA A 69 -26.51 -7.03 -13.37
C ALA A 69 -26.22 -6.27 -14.67
N CYS A 70 -26.90 -6.56 -15.78
CA CYS A 70 -26.57 -5.96 -17.07
C CYS A 70 -27.77 -5.45 -17.87
N GLN A 71 -29.00 -5.63 -17.40
CA GLN A 71 -30.22 -5.18 -18.05
C GLN A 71 -30.29 -5.62 -19.53
N GLY A 72 -29.89 -6.86 -19.80
CA GLY A 72 -29.85 -7.43 -21.14
C GLY A 72 -28.60 -7.09 -21.97
N ARG A 73 -27.72 -6.24 -21.47
CA ARG A 73 -26.44 -5.94 -22.09
C ARG A 73 -25.41 -6.97 -21.68
N VAL A 74 -25.22 -8.00 -22.50
CA VAL A 74 -24.26 -9.08 -22.22
C VAL A 74 -22.84 -8.53 -22.02
N ARG A 75 -22.52 -7.46 -22.74
CA ARG A 75 -21.25 -6.69 -22.61
C ARG A 75 -21.58 -5.24 -22.35
N PHE A 76 -20.93 -4.64 -21.39
CA PHE A 76 -21.12 -3.23 -21.03
C PHE A 76 -19.82 -2.64 -20.44
N ASN A 77 -19.68 -1.33 -20.58
CA ASN A 77 -18.57 -0.60 -20.01
C ASN A 77 -18.93 -0.16 -18.59
N GLU A 78 -18.02 -0.40 -17.66
CA GLU A 78 -18.09 0.13 -16.31
C GLU A 78 -16.88 1.03 -16.05
N THR A 79 -17.00 1.95 -15.09
CA THR A 79 -15.89 2.74 -14.60
C THR A 79 -14.78 1.80 -14.15
N CYS A 80 -13.58 2.01 -14.66
CA CYS A 80 -12.43 1.17 -14.28
C CYS A 80 -12.15 1.31 -12.77
N PRO A 81 -12.19 0.23 -12.00
CA PRO A 81 -12.00 0.32 -10.56
C PRO A 81 -10.55 0.64 -10.16
N ALA A 82 -9.60 0.47 -11.07
CA ALA A 82 -8.20 0.75 -10.78
C ALA A 82 -7.85 2.24 -10.89
N CYS A 83 -8.45 2.96 -11.83
CA CYS A 83 -8.21 4.39 -12.04
C CYS A 83 -9.45 5.25 -11.75
N LEU A 84 -10.53 4.66 -11.25
CA LEU A 84 -11.79 5.32 -10.90
C LEU A 84 -12.38 6.19 -12.04
N GLY A 85 -12.06 5.86 -13.29
CA GLY A 85 -12.54 6.55 -14.47
C GLY A 85 -11.55 7.51 -15.13
N ASP A 86 -10.46 7.87 -14.45
CA ASP A 86 -9.49 8.86 -14.94
C ASP A 86 -8.65 8.36 -16.12
N GLY A 87 -8.56 7.04 -16.30
CA GLY A 87 -7.71 6.42 -17.32
C GLY A 87 -6.21 6.47 -17.00
N VAL A 88 -5.84 7.16 -15.96
CA VAL A 88 -4.45 7.38 -15.53
C VAL A 88 -4.28 6.86 -14.11
N ILE A 89 -3.15 6.24 -13.82
CA ILE A 89 -2.74 5.83 -12.48
C ILE A 89 -1.30 6.29 -12.20
N ASP A 90 -0.99 6.40 -10.94
CA ASP A 90 0.39 6.55 -10.51
C ASP A 90 1.03 5.16 -10.46
N HIS A 91 1.95 4.90 -11.39
CA HIS A 91 2.66 3.61 -11.49
C HIS A 91 3.65 3.37 -10.36
N THR A 92 3.91 4.39 -9.53
CA THR A 92 4.77 4.25 -8.35
C THR A 92 4.01 3.83 -7.10
N GLN A 93 2.69 3.98 -7.08
CA GLN A 93 1.88 3.54 -5.94
C GLN A 93 1.86 2.01 -5.83
N ARG A 94 1.95 1.54 -4.60
CA ARG A 94 1.82 0.13 -4.22
C ARG A 94 0.79 -0.02 -3.12
N ARG A 95 0.11 -1.16 -3.07
CA ARG A 95 -0.87 -1.45 -2.03
C ARG A 95 -0.19 -2.11 -0.84
N GLY A 96 -0.33 -1.46 0.30
CA GLY A 96 0.28 -1.86 1.56
C GLY A 96 1.00 -0.71 2.23
N VAL A 97 1.46 -0.95 3.43
CA VAL A 97 2.30 -0.03 4.20
C VAL A 97 3.75 -0.49 4.07
N ALA A 98 4.64 0.43 3.70
CA ALA A 98 6.07 0.17 3.65
C ALA A 98 6.63 -0.01 5.07
N VAL A 99 7.27 -1.13 5.31
CA VAL A 99 7.79 -1.52 6.64
C VAL A 99 9.15 -2.18 6.53
N PHE A 100 9.82 -2.30 7.66
CA PHE A 100 11.06 -3.06 7.78
C PHE A 100 10.90 -4.21 8.78
N PRO A 101 11.50 -5.38 8.50
CA PRO A 101 11.41 -6.54 9.40
C PRO A 101 12.22 -6.36 10.69
N ALA A 102 13.15 -5.39 10.70
CA ALA A 102 13.94 -5.04 11.86
C ALA A 102 14.06 -3.52 12.00
N ARG A 103 14.06 -3.06 13.25
CA ARG A 103 14.16 -1.63 13.57
C ARG A 103 15.45 -1.00 13.03
N GLU A 104 16.57 -1.71 13.14
CA GLU A 104 17.87 -1.28 12.63
C GLU A 104 17.84 -1.02 11.12
N GLY A 105 17.10 -1.84 10.36
CA GLY A 105 16.88 -1.64 8.92
C GLY A 105 16.14 -0.35 8.62
N LEU A 106 15.08 -0.05 9.38
CA LEU A 106 14.35 1.21 9.27
C LEU A 106 15.26 2.42 9.56
N TYR A 107 16.00 2.41 10.67
CA TYR A 107 16.88 3.52 11.03
C TYR A 107 17.99 3.76 10.00
N ARG A 108 18.59 2.70 9.46
CA ARG A 108 19.58 2.79 8.39
C ARG A 108 18.96 3.40 7.13
N TYR A 109 17.81 2.93 6.72
CA TYR A 109 17.07 3.45 5.57
C TYR A 109 16.81 4.95 5.69
N LEU A 110 16.32 5.41 6.85
CA LEU A 110 16.06 6.83 7.12
C LEU A 110 17.34 7.68 7.08
N ALA A 111 18.46 7.13 7.55
CA ALA A 111 19.76 7.78 7.50
C ALA A 111 20.28 7.92 6.06
N GLU A 112 20.19 6.87 5.26
CA GLU A 112 20.62 6.84 3.85
C GLU A 112 19.79 7.77 2.95
N ARG A 113 18.50 7.92 3.25
CA ARG A 113 17.59 8.79 2.49
C ARG A 113 17.60 10.24 2.92
N ASP A 114 18.42 10.61 3.88
CA ASP A 114 18.45 11.97 4.48
C ASP A 114 17.05 12.45 4.92
N ALA A 115 16.25 11.52 5.43
CA ALA A 115 14.87 11.79 5.80
C ALA A 115 14.79 12.78 6.96
N GLU A 116 13.82 13.71 6.88
CA GLU A 116 13.44 14.55 8.01
C GLU A 116 12.61 13.70 8.99
N VAL A 117 13.13 13.52 10.20
CA VAL A 117 12.56 12.54 11.17
C VAL A 117 12.07 13.18 12.48
N HIS A 118 12.18 14.52 12.59
CA HIS A 118 11.77 15.20 13.81
C HIS A 118 10.29 15.06 14.12
N GLY A 119 10.00 14.58 15.32
CA GLY A 119 8.64 14.39 15.81
C GLY A 119 7.95 13.12 15.28
N ASN A 120 8.59 12.36 14.39
CA ASN A 120 8.03 11.10 13.90
C ASN A 120 8.06 10.03 14.99
N VAL A 121 7.26 9.01 14.81
CA VAL A 121 7.19 7.83 15.69
C VAL A 121 7.54 6.57 14.90
N VAL A 122 8.05 5.59 15.62
CA VAL A 122 8.17 4.22 15.11
C VAL A 122 6.94 3.46 15.56
N VAL A 123 6.22 2.90 14.61
CA VAL A 123 5.05 2.06 14.86
C VAL A 123 5.44 0.61 14.61
N GLU A 124 5.30 -0.23 15.63
CA GLU A 124 5.42 -1.67 15.49
C GLU A 124 4.08 -2.25 15.09
N LEU A 125 4.06 -2.98 13.98
CA LEU A 125 2.87 -3.51 13.34
C LEU A 125 2.95 -5.04 13.24
N GLU A 126 1.81 -5.70 13.35
CA GLU A 126 1.61 -7.05 12.86
C GLU A 126 0.66 -7.03 11.67
N GLY A 127 0.91 -7.87 10.67
CA GLY A 127 0.09 -7.92 9.48
C GLY A 127 0.54 -9.02 8.51
N ARG A 128 -0.11 -9.04 7.35
CA ARG A 128 0.21 -9.95 6.26
C ARG A 128 1.08 -9.28 5.22
N LEU A 129 2.06 -10.01 4.70
CA LEU A 129 2.84 -9.53 3.54
C LEU A 129 1.91 -9.29 2.35
N SER A 130 2.14 -8.19 1.65
CA SER A 130 1.51 -7.92 0.36
C SER A 130 2.10 -8.81 -0.72
N ASP A 131 1.29 -9.13 -1.73
CA ASP A 131 1.78 -9.79 -2.96
C ASP A 131 2.59 -8.83 -3.86
N GLU A 132 2.51 -7.52 -3.60
CA GLU A 132 3.27 -6.51 -4.31
C GLU A 132 4.64 -6.30 -3.66
N ARG A 133 5.64 -6.00 -4.49
CA ARG A 133 6.99 -5.66 -4.03
C ARG A 133 7.09 -4.16 -3.77
N ASP A 134 7.66 -3.76 -2.64
CA ASP A 134 7.99 -2.36 -2.38
C ASP A 134 9.03 -1.83 -3.36
N LEU A 135 8.96 -0.56 -3.70
CA LEU A 135 9.93 0.09 -4.59
C LEU A 135 11.33 0.18 -3.95
N ASP A 136 11.38 0.29 -2.63
CA ASP A 136 12.61 0.28 -1.84
C ASP A 136 12.97 -1.11 -1.29
N ALA A 137 12.46 -2.19 -1.92
CA ALA A 137 12.76 -3.56 -1.50
C ALA A 137 14.27 -3.90 -1.53
N ASP A 138 15.03 -3.24 -2.38
CA ASP A 138 16.49 -3.40 -2.42
C ASP A 138 17.18 -2.81 -1.18
N ALA A 139 16.54 -1.86 -0.49
CA ALA A 139 16.93 -1.35 0.81
C ALA A 139 16.37 -2.16 1.98
N GLY A 140 15.64 -3.26 1.71
CA GLY A 140 15.06 -4.14 2.71
C GLY A 140 13.64 -3.77 3.14
N ALA A 141 12.98 -2.83 2.44
CA ALA A 141 11.58 -2.51 2.68
C ALA A 141 10.67 -3.63 2.19
N LEU A 142 9.59 -3.86 2.92
CA LEU A 142 8.53 -4.81 2.60
C LEU A 142 7.19 -4.06 2.59
N LEU A 143 6.23 -4.57 1.83
CA LEU A 143 4.85 -4.11 1.91
C LEU A 143 4.03 -5.09 2.75
N VAL A 144 3.29 -4.55 3.72
CA VAL A 144 2.38 -5.34 4.54
C VAL A 144 0.98 -4.71 4.55
N HIS A 145 -0.02 -5.54 4.79
CA HIS A 145 -1.35 -5.12 5.16
C HIS A 145 -1.47 -5.23 6.69
N PRO A 146 -1.31 -4.11 7.42
CA PRO A 146 -1.39 -4.12 8.87
C PRO A 146 -2.75 -4.59 9.36
N GLU A 147 -2.72 -5.44 10.39
CA GLU A 147 -3.92 -5.94 11.08
C GLU A 147 -3.99 -5.42 12.52
N ARG A 148 -2.82 -5.11 13.10
CA ARG A 148 -2.73 -4.64 14.47
C ARG A 148 -1.49 -3.76 14.70
N ILE A 149 -1.65 -2.71 15.50
CA ILE A 149 -0.55 -1.95 16.08
C ILE A 149 -0.15 -2.62 17.40
N VAL A 150 1.12 -2.97 17.53
CA VAL A 150 1.70 -3.62 18.72
C VAL A 150 2.29 -2.58 19.68
N GLY A 151 2.96 -1.58 19.13
CA GLY A 151 3.60 -0.53 19.90
C GLY A 151 3.81 0.75 19.09
N ILE A 152 3.92 1.86 19.80
CA ILE A 152 4.24 3.17 19.25
C ILE A 152 5.27 3.79 20.18
N GLU A 153 6.37 4.27 19.62
CA GLU A 153 7.41 4.96 20.39
C GLU A 153 7.97 6.15 19.58
N PRO A 154 8.51 7.15 20.24
CA PRO A 154 9.23 8.24 19.56
C PRO A 154 10.38 7.68 18.72
N LEU A 155 10.54 8.21 17.51
CA LEU A 155 11.69 7.89 16.68
C LEU A 155 12.94 8.59 17.25
N ASP A 156 14.02 7.85 17.45
CA ASP A 156 15.27 8.39 17.92
C ASP A 156 16.04 9.09 16.81
N ALA A 157 15.79 10.41 16.69
CA ALA A 157 16.43 11.25 15.68
C ALA A 157 17.95 11.37 15.89
N GLU A 158 18.44 11.27 17.12
CA GLU A 158 19.89 11.30 17.42
C GLU A 158 20.58 10.03 16.90
N LEU A 159 19.94 8.89 17.05
CA LEU A 159 20.44 7.63 16.47
C LEU A 159 20.48 7.68 14.95
N VAL A 160 19.42 8.21 14.28
CA VAL A 160 19.43 8.39 12.81
C VAL A 160 20.57 9.30 12.39
N ALA A 161 20.79 10.42 13.10
CA ALA A 161 21.88 11.34 12.81
C ALA A 161 23.27 10.69 13.03
N ALA A 162 23.42 9.89 14.07
CA ALA A 162 24.67 9.18 14.35
C ALA A 162 24.99 8.14 13.28
N ILE A 163 23.99 7.38 12.81
CA ILE A 163 24.15 6.41 11.69
C ILE A 163 24.56 7.17 10.42
N ARG A 164 23.89 8.25 10.10
CA ARG A 164 24.19 9.11 8.93
C ARG A 164 25.61 9.66 8.95
N ALA A 165 26.12 10.06 10.11
CA ALA A 165 27.48 10.57 10.26
C ALA A 165 28.56 9.47 10.12
N GLY A 166 28.17 8.19 10.23
CA GLY A 166 29.04 7.03 10.07
C GLY A 166 29.02 6.38 8.68
N LEU A 167 28.14 6.86 7.79
CA LEU A 167 28.04 6.40 6.39
C LEU A 167 29.03 7.19 5.50
#